data_a3241ce3fb876dab9567343b06ed5a57
#
_entry.id   a3241ce3fb876dab9567343b06ed5a57
#
_cell.length_a   1.000
_cell.length_b   1.000
_cell.length_c   1.000
_cell.angle_alpha   90.00
_cell.angle_beta   90.00
_cell.angle_gamma   90.00
#
_symmetry.space_group_name_H-M   'P 1'
#
loop_
_entity.id
_entity.type
_entity.pdbx_description
1 polymer ?
#
loop_
_entity_poly.entity_id
_entity_poly.type
_entity_poly.pdbx_seq_one_letter_code
_entity_poly.pdbx_strand_id
1 'polypeptide(L)'
;HREVEDDSYDEALSVLQDDLNTIQSYNLKDMSEEEITLLISTMDTLISSYNEYLSQLDTTKKEEDAAELTAIPLSLTNNTSFTFDLISLYQKDNPGARINILSGLDSLSPTQSLTGLQIERNAENTPWMLTLESTDGVTYDIELSVDTYTEDGVHLYLAYDSETGSITV
;
A
#
# COMPACT_ATOMS: atom_id res chain seq x y z
N HIS A 1 12.95 -8.81 -12.10
CA HIS A 1 12.47 -8.82 -10.72
C HIS A 1 11.14 -9.51 -10.72
N ARG A 2 11.04 -10.59 -9.96
CA ARG A 2 9.80 -11.33 -9.80
C ARG A 2 9.00 -10.58 -8.73
N GLU A 3 7.82 -10.08 -9.08
CA GLU A 3 6.95 -9.31 -8.19
C GLU A 3 5.88 -10.20 -7.52
N VAL A 4 5.72 -11.44 -7.98
CA VAL A 4 4.80 -12.46 -7.46
C VAL A 4 5.61 -13.71 -7.14
N GLU A 5 5.42 -14.31 -5.97
CA GLU A 5 6.15 -15.51 -5.55
C GLU A 5 5.60 -16.79 -6.19
N ASP A 6 4.31 -16.81 -6.54
CA ASP A 6 3.64 -17.92 -7.20
C ASP A 6 4.24 -18.18 -8.60
N ASP A 7 4.80 -19.38 -8.82
CA ASP A 7 5.42 -19.79 -10.08
C ASP A 7 4.47 -20.54 -11.04
N SER A 8 3.21 -20.72 -10.64
CA SER A 8 2.20 -21.41 -11.46
C SER A 8 1.95 -20.74 -12.83
N TYR A 9 2.26 -19.46 -12.96
CA TYR A 9 2.09 -18.69 -14.19
C TYR A 9 3.29 -18.75 -15.14
N ASP A 10 4.45 -19.24 -14.71
CA ASP A 10 5.69 -19.20 -15.51
C ASP A 10 5.57 -20.01 -16.80
N GLU A 11 4.94 -21.19 -16.76
CA GLU A 11 4.72 -22.02 -17.93
C GLU A 11 3.76 -21.35 -18.92
N ALA A 12 2.66 -20.78 -18.43
CA ALA A 12 1.68 -20.07 -19.26
C ALA A 12 2.28 -18.83 -19.94
N LEU A 13 3.07 -18.05 -19.23
CA LEU A 13 3.78 -16.88 -19.78
C LEU A 13 4.82 -17.29 -20.82
N SER A 14 5.51 -18.43 -20.61
CA SER A 14 6.46 -18.97 -21.60
C SER A 14 5.75 -19.35 -22.91
N VAL A 15 4.57 -19.98 -22.84
CA VAL A 15 3.77 -20.32 -24.01
C VAL A 15 3.33 -19.06 -24.75
N LEU A 16 2.85 -18.04 -24.06
CA LEU A 16 2.46 -16.76 -24.68
C LEU A 16 3.66 -16.09 -25.37
N GLN A 17 4.85 -16.18 -24.77
CA GLN A 17 6.08 -15.64 -25.38
C GLN A 17 6.49 -16.39 -26.66
N ASP A 18 6.34 -17.71 -26.69
CA ASP A 18 6.63 -18.54 -27.85
C ASP A 18 5.63 -18.26 -28.98
N ASP A 19 4.35 -18.09 -28.67
CA ASP A 19 3.32 -17.69 -29.60
C ASP A 19 3.59 -16.31 -30.20
N LEU A 20 4.02 -15.34 -29.38
CA LEU A 20 4.41 -14.01 -29.84
C LEU A 20 5.63 -14.08 -30.78
N ASN A 21 6.65 -14.88 -30.44
CA ASN A 21 7.83 -15.08 -31.28
C ASN A 21 7.45 -15.70 -32.61
N THR A 22 6.50 -16.64 -32.62
CA THR A 22 5.97 -17.26 -33.83
C THR A 22 5.28 -16.22 -34.72
N ILE A 23 4.41 -15.39 -34.16
CA ILE A 23 3.72 -14.30 -34.87
C ILE A 23 4.74 -13.33 -35.49
N GLN A 24 5.78 -12.94 -34.75
CA GLN A 24 6.81 -12.03 -35.20
C GLN A 24 7.64 -12.60 -36.36
N SER A 25 7.67 -13.92 -36.54
CA SER A 25 8.41 -14.57 -37.59
C SER A 25 7.71 -14.54 -38.99
N TYR A 26 6.42 -14.23 -39.04
CA TYR A 26 5.66 -14.19 -40.26
C TYR A 26 6.08 -13.04 -41.18
N ASN A 27 6.23 -13.35 -42.49
CA ASN A 27 6.45 -12.33 -43.52
C ASN A 27 5.10 -11.97 -44.19
N LEU A 28 4.50 -10.89 -43.76
CA LEU A 28 3.18 -10.44 -44.24
C LEU A 28 3.10 -10.25 -45.76
N LYS A 29 4.23 -10.05 -46.45
CA LYS A 29 4.26 -9.85 -47.90
C LYS A 29 3.99 -11.13 -48.68
N ASP A 30 4.21 -12.28 -48.07
CA ASP A 30 4.08 -13.58 -48.70
C ASP A 30 2.76 -14.29 -48.30
N MET A 31 1.91 -13.62 -47.48
CA MET A 31 0.67 -14.18 -46.95
C MET A 31 -0.54 -13.82 -47.83
N SER A 32 -1.45 -14.75 -47.99
CA SER A 32 -2.77 -14.52 -48.56
C SER A 32 -3.68 -13.73 -47.58
N GLU A 33 -4.78 -13.20 -48.13
CA GLU A 33 -5.80 -12.48 -47.32
C GLU A 33 -6.38 -13.37 -46.24
N GLU A 34 -6.62 -14.66 -46.51
CA GLU A 34 -7.14 -15.64 -45.57
C GLU A 34 -6.14 -15.91 -44.43
N GLU A 35 -4.84 -16.03 -44.75
CA GLU A 35 -3.78 -16.22 -43.74
C GLU A 35 -3.60 -14.98 -42.87
N ILE A 36 -3.71 -13.79 -43.43
CA ILE A 36 -3.67 -12.52 -42.66
C ILE A 36 -4.87 -12.44 -41.73
N THR A 37 -6.07 -12.82 -42.19
CA THR A 37 -7.28 -12.83 -41.34
C THR A 37 -7.14 -13.80 -40.18
N LEU A 38 -6.59 -14.99 -40.42
CA LEU A 38 -6.31 -15.97 -39.37
C LEU A 38 -5.27 -15.44 -38.37
N LEU A 39 -4.22 -14.81 -38.86
CA LEU A 39 -3.17 -14.20 -38.01
C LEU A 39 -3.76 -13.13 -37.09
N ILE A 40 -4.63 -12.24 -37.61
CA ILE A 40 -5.31 -11.23 -36.82
C ILE A 40 -6.12 -11.90 -35.69
N SER A 41 -6.89 -12.93 -36.01
CA SER A 41 -7.68 -13.67 -34.99
C SER A 41 -6.78 -14.32 -33.93
N THR A 42 -5.62 -14.84 -34.33
CA THR A 42 -4.64 -15.41 -33.41
C THR A 42 -4.05 -14.33 -32.50
N MET A 43 -3.73 -13.15 -33.04
CA MET A 43 -3.26 -12.01 -32.25
C MET A 43 -4.30 -11.52 -31.25
N ASP A 44 -5.56 -11.43 -31.63
CA ASP A 44 -6.66 -11.04 -30.73
C ASP A 44 -6.82 -12.04 -29.57
N THR A 45 -6.67 -13.33 -29.86
CA THR A 45 -6.68 -14.38 -28.84
C THR A 45 -5.49 -14.24 -27.90
N LEU A 46 -4.29 -14.02 -28.42
CA LEU A 46 -3.08 -13.83 -27.62
C LEU A 46 -3.19 -12.61 -26.70
N ILE A 47 -3.68 -11.48 -27.23
CA ILE A 47 -3.93 -10.27 -26.43
C ILE A 47 -4.93 -10.53 -25.30
N SER A 48 -6.00 -11.25 -25.59
CA SER A 48 -7.01 -11.60 -24.60
C SER A 48 -6.44 -12.48 -23.48
N SER A 49 -5.68 -13.51 -23.84
CA SER A 49 -4.99 -14.38 -22.89
C SER A 49 -3.99 -13.63 -22.03
N TYR A 50 -3.19 -12.74 -22.64
CA TYR A 50 -2.23 -11.91 -21.92
C TYR A 50 -2.91 -11.00 -20.89
N ASN A 51 -4.02 -10.35 -21.26
CA ASN A 51 -4.78 -9.49 -20.34
C ASN A 51 -5.41 -10.28 -19.19
N GLU A 52 -5.86 -11.52 -19.46
CA GLU A 52 -6.37 -12.39 -18.42
C GLU A 52 -5.28 -12.76 -17.40
N TYR A 53 -4.08 -13.17 -17.86
CA TYR A 53 -2.96 -13.47 -16.97
C TYR A 53 -2.48 -12.25 -16.19
N LEU A 54 -2.44 -11.06 -16.80
CA LEU A 54 -2.11 -9.83 -16.07
C LEU A 54 -3.10 -9.57 -14.93
N SER A 55 -4.39 -9.79 -15.16
CA SER A 55 -5.42 -9.63 -14.13
C SER A 55 -5.27 -10.65 -13.01
N GLN A 56 -4.93 -11.90 -13.35
CA GLN A 56 -4.67 -12.96 -12.37
C GLN A 56 -3.43 -12.66 -11.53
N LEU A 57 -2.32 -12.27 -12.14
CA LEU A 57 -1.09 -11.89 -11.45
C LEU A 57 -1.30 -10.69 -10.51
N ASP A 58 -2.07 -9.68 -10.93
CA ASP A 58 -2.41 -8.54 -10.06
C ASP A 58 -3.24 -8.98 -8.84
N THR A 59 -4.13 -9.96 -9.03
CA THR A 59 -4.91 -10.53 -7.93
C THR A 59 -4.03 -11.32 -6.97
N THR A 60 -3.17 -12.23 -7.50
CA THR A 60 -2.25 -13.03 -6.70
C THR A 60 -1.28 -12.14 -5.91
N LYS A 61 -0.72 -11.11 -6.56
CA LYS A 61 0.14 -10.15 -5.85
C LYS A 61 -0.58 -9.48 -4.69
N LYS A 62 -1.82 -9.04 -4.86
CA LYS A 62 -2.61 -8.44 -3.78
C LYS A 62 -2.89 -9.42 -2.64
N GLU A 63 -3.08 -10.70 -2.95
CA GLU A 63 -3.28 -11.75 -1.94
C GLU A 63 -1.99 -12.05 -1.18
N GLU A 64 -0.85 -12.13 -1.87
CA GLU A 64 0.47 -12.28 -1.26
C GLU A 64 0.81 -11.08 -0.36
N ASP A 65 0.66 -9.86 -0.87
CA ASP A 65 0.90 -8.61 -0.11
C ASP A 65 0.00 -8.55 1.14
N ALA A 66 -1.27 -8.98 1.03
CA ALA A 66 -2.20 -9.01 2.17
C ALA A 66 -1.83 -10.09 3.20
N ALA A 67 -1.27 -11.23 2.77
CA ALA A 67 -0.82 -12.29 3.68
C ALA A 67 0.42 -11.90 4.49
N GLU A 68 1.21 -10.94 3.99
CA GLU A 68 2.40 -10.43 4.68
C GLU A 68 2.11 -9.28 5.67
N LEU A 69 0.84 -8.83 5.78
CA LEU A 69 0.47 -7.77 6.71
C LEU A 69 0.56 -8.23 8.16
N THR A 70 1.36 -7.55 8.95
CA THR A 70 1.44 -7.73 10.40
C THR A 70 0.68 -6.61 11.11
N ALA A 71 -0.36 -6.97 11.85
CA ALA A 71 -1.11 -6.03 12.67
C ALA A 71 -0.31 -5.65 13.93
N ILE A 72 -0.15 -4.36 14.17
CA ILE A 72 0.57 -3.81 15.32
C ILE A 72 -0.42 -2.98 16.16
N PRO A 73 -0.77 -3.41 17.37
CA PRO A 73 -1.58 -2.61 18.27
C PRO A 73 -0.88 -1.28 18.61
N LEU A 74 -1.64 -0.19 18.58
CA LEU A 74 -1.13 1.15 18.80
C LEU A 74 -1.94 1.83 19.93
N SER A 75 -1.24 2.54 20.79
CA SER A 75 -1.83 3.47 21.74
C SER A 75 -1.04 4.78 21.73
N LEU A 76 -1.73 5.88 22.06
CA LEU A 76 -1.18 7.22 21.98
C LEU A 76 -1.54 7.98 23.25
N THR A 77 -0.57 8.62 23.91
CA THR A 77 -0.79 9.50 25.07
C THR A 77 -0.32 10.91 24.74
N ASN A 78 -1.15 11.89 24.98
CA ASN A 78 -0.81 13.30 24.82
C ASN A 78 -0.10 13.83 26.07
N ASN A 79 1.24 13.86 26.05
CA ASN A 79 2.06 14.47 27.11
C ASN A 79 2.43 15.93 26.78
N THR A 80 1.79 16.56 25.80
CA THR A 80 1.96 17.99 25.51
C THR A 80 0.99 18.83 26.31
N SER A 81 1.14 20.16 26.22
CA SER A 81 0.16 21.12 26.75
C SER A 81 -0.96 21.47 25.78
N PHE A 82 -0.92 20.93 24.55
CA PHE A 82 -1.90 21.21 23.50
C PHE A 82 -3.10 20.26 23.57
N THR A 83 -4.25 20.74 23.12
CA THR A 83 -5.42 19.90 22.83
C THR A 83 -5.51 19.73 21.31
N PHE A 84 -5.71 18.49 20.84
CA PHE A 84 -5.83 18.15 19.43
C PHE A 84 -7.29 17.81 19.14
N ASP A 85 -7.90 18.49 18.17
CA ASP A 85 -9.28 18.27 17.71
C ASP A 85 -9.35 17.45 16.42
N LEU A 86 -8.22 17.24 15.75
CA LEU A 86 -8.08 16.28 14.67
C LEU A 86 -6.78 15.49 14.85
N ILE A 87 -6.88 14.17 14.80
CA ILE A 87 -5.74 13.26 14.76
C ILE A 87 -5.98 12.27 13.64
N SER A 88 -5.11 12.30 12.64
CA SER A 88 -5.22 11.41 11.47
C SER A 88 -4.05 10.45 11.40
N LEU A 89 -4.34 9.21 10.99
CA LEU A 89 -3.37 8.14 10.81
C LEU A 89 -3.54 7.57 9.39
N TYR A 90 -2.44 7.42 8.65
CA TYR A 90 -2.46 6.89 7.28
C TYR A 90 -1.07 6.38 6.87
N GLN A 91 -1.01 5.46 5.91
CA GLN A 91 0.25 5.05 5.29
C GLN A 91 0.81 6.19 4.42
N LYS A 92 2.10 6.42 4.49
CA LYS A 92 2.77 7.55 3.84
C LYS A 92 2.57 7.58 2.32
N ASP A 93 2.50 6.42 1.70
CA ASP A 93 2.27 6.24 0.26
C ASP A 93 0.79 6.33 -0.14
N ASN A 94 -0.14 6.28 0.83
CA ASN A 94 -1.58 6.33 0.60
C ASN A 94 -2.28 7.42 1.43
N PRO A 95 -1.98 8.71 1.21
CA PRO A 95 -2.59 9.81 1.99
C PRO A 95 -4.11 9.95 1.78
N GLY A 96 -4.67 9.29 0.76
CA GLY A 96 -6.12 9.25 0.53
C GLY A 96 -6.88 8.37 1.50
N ALA A 97 -6.21 7.39 2.15
CA ALA A 97 -6.79 6.51 3.16
C ALA A 97 -6.68 7.06 4.60
N ARG A 98 -6.60 8.38 4.77
CA ARG A 98 -6.50 9.04 6.05
C ARG A 98 -7.71 8.75 6.96
N ILE A 99 -7.44 8.26 8.16
CA ILE A 99 -8.44 7.91 9.16
C ILE A 99 -8.33 8.88 10.35
N ASN A 100 -9.44 9.54 10.73
CA ASN A 100 -9.49 10.28 11.99
C ASN A 100 -9.64 9.28 13.15
N ILE A 101 -8.65 9.23 14.03
CA ILE A 101 -8.56 8.24 15.12
C ILE A 101 -9.14 8.73 16.45
N LEU A 102 -9.72 9.92 16.53
CA LEU A 102 -10.40 10.39 17.75
C LEU A 102 -11.66 9.58 18.08
N SER A 103 -12.23 8.87 17.07
CA SER A 103 -13.22 7.79 17.27
C SER A 103 -14.37 8.14 18.22
N GLY A 104 -15.02 9.29 18.03
CA GLY A 104 -16.17 9.73 18.84
C GLY A 104 -15.78 10.62 20.05
N LEU A 105 -14.50 10.93 20.21
CA LEU A 105 -14.04 12.03 21.07
C LEU A 105 -14.01 13.33 20.27
N ASP A 106 -14.38 14.43 20.91
CA ASP A 106 -14.27 15.76 20.28
C ASP A 106 -12.82 16.23 20.18
N SER A 107 -11.96 15.77 21.10
CA SER A 107 -10.55 16.15 21.14
C SER A 107 -9.73 15.23 22.04
N LEU A 108 -8.40 15.25 21.90
CA LEU A 108 -7.43 14.63 22.79
C LEU A 108 -6.75 15.73 23.64
N SER A 109 -7.17 15.89 24.88
CA SER A 109 -6.61 16.87 25.80
C SER A 109 -5.29 16.38 26.42
N PRO A 110 -4.50 17.28 27.05
CA PRO A 110 -3.30 16.90 27.80
C PRO A 110 -3.56 15.77 28.79
N THR A 111 -2.63 14.82 28.86
CA THR A 111 -2.64 13.60 29.70
C THR A 111 -3.67 12.53 29.31
N GLN A 112 -4.50 12.77 28.31
CA GLN A 112 -5.42 11.75 27.80
C GLN A 112 -4.70 10.76 26.87
N SER A 113 -5.27 9.56 26.77
CA SER A 113 -4.77 8.49 25.91
C SER A 113 -5.86 7.96 24.97
N LEU A 114 -5.45 7.63 23.76
CA LEU A 114 -6.20 6.81 22.80
C LEU A 114 -5.65 5.38 22.86
N THR A 115 -6.54 4.41 22.91
CA THR A 115 -6.19 2.98 22.93
C THR A 115 -7.04 2.21 21.92
N GLY A 116 -6.64 0.97 21.63
CA GLY A 116 -7.38 0.14 20.66
C GLY A 116 -7.20 0.58 19.20
N LEU A 117 -6.17 1.37 18.92
CA LEU A 117 -5.75 1.67 17.58
C LEU A 117 -4.94 0.51 17.02
N GLN A 118 -4.83 0.45 15.71
CA GLN A 118 -4.02 -0.54 14.99
C GLN A 118 -3.40 0.11 13.76
N ILE A 119 -2.16 -0.25 13.50
CA ILE A 119 -1.49 -0.01 12.22
C ILE A 119 -1.05 -1.34 11.65
N GLU A 120 -0.71 -1.35 10.36
CA GLU A 120 -0.26 -2.55 9.65
C GLU A 120 1.16 -2.31 9.15
N ARG A 121 2.00 -3.33 9.29
CA ARG A 121 3.33 -3.39 8.70
C ARG A 121 3.29 -4.36 7.54
N ASN A 122 3.66 -3.89 6.35
CA ASN A 122 3.86 -4.73 5.17
C ASN A 122 5.33 -5.15 5.04
N ALA A 123 5.65 -6.00 4.08
CA ALA A 123 7.01 -6.47 3.80
C ALA A 123 8.00 -5.32 3.51
N GLU A 124 7.52 -4.22 2.94
CA GLU A 124 8.32 -3.04 2.60
C GLU A 124 8.55 -2.09 3.78
N ASN A 125 7.89 -2.36 4.94
CA ASN A 125 7.90 -1.50 6.12
C ASN A 125 7.47 -0.05 5.81
N THR A 126 6.45 0.12 4.97
CA THR A 126 5.93 1.44 4.59
C THR A 126 5.63 2.28 5.83
N PRO A 127 6.24 3.46 6.01
CA PRO A 127 6.01 4.29 7.17
C PRO A 127 4.55 4.75 7.27
N TRP A 128 4.08 4.91 8.49
CA TRP A 128 2.82 5.57 8.75
C TRP A 128 3.03 7.05 9.10
N MET A 129 2.06 7.87 8.77
CA MET A 129 2.01 9.28 9.12
C MET A 129 0.96 9.51 10.19
N LEU A 130 1.35 10.20 11.25
CA LEU A 130 0.47 10.71 12.28
C LEU A 130 0.40 12.23 12.11
N THR A 131 -0.75 12.75 11.72
CA THR A 131 -1.01 14.18 11.59
C THR A 131 -1.89 14.62 12.76
N LEU A 132 -1.45 15.62 13.49
CA LEU A 132 -2.14 16.22 14.63
C LEU A 132 -2.53 17.67 14.26
N GLU A 133 -3.77 18.06 14.51
CA GLU A 133 -4.19 19.46 14.42
C GLU A 133 -4.63 19.92 15.81
N SER A 134 -3.97 20.98 16.30
CA SER A 134 -4.34 21.57 17.60
C SER A 134 -5.55 22.47 17.46
N THR A 135 -6.26 22.71 18.55
CA THR A 135 -7.40 23.64 18.62
C THR A 135 -7.05 25.07 18.21
N ASP A 136 -5.77 25.41 18.18
CA ASP A 136 -5.26 26.71 17.69
C ASP A 136 -4.98 26.70 16.17
N GLY A 137 -5.28 25.57 15.48
CA GLY A 137 -5.12 25.41 14.03
C GLY A 137 -3.69 25.13 13.57
N VAL A 138 -2.81 24.71 14.47
CA VAL A 138 -1.43 24.33 14.13
C VAL A 138 -1.38 22.83 13.83
N THR A 139 -0.79 22.48 12.68
CA THR A 139 -0.63 21.09 12.24
C THR A 139 0.77 20.57 12.50
N TYR A 140 0.87 19.34 12.98
CA TYR A 140 2.12 18.61 13.20
C TYR A 140 2.06 17.28 12.47
N ASP A 141 3.08 16.99 11.65
CA ASP A 141 3.21 15.71 10.93
C ASP A 141 4.39 14.93 11.51
N ILE A 142 4.12 13.68 11.91
CA ILE A 142 5.08 12.78 12.52
C ILE A 142 5.13 11.49 11.69
N GLU A 143 6.32 11.10 11.26
CA GLU A 143 6.55 9.83 10.59
C GLU A 143 6.81 8.73 11.62
N LEU A 144 6.06 7.64 11.50
CA LEU A 144 6.17 6.45 12.36
C LEU A 144 6.93 5.36 11.61
N SER A 145 8.13 5.04 12.06
CA SER A 145 8.97 3.97 11.50
C SER A 145 8.53 2.61 12.07
N VAL A 146 7.73 1.89 11.32
CA VAL A 146 7.08 0.64 11.78
C VAL A 146 8.02 -0.57 11.87
N ASP A 147 9.20 -0.48 11.29
CA ASP A 147 10.25 -1.51 11.32
C ASP A 147 10.76 -1.83 12.74
N THR A 148 10.63 -0.86 13.65
CA THR A 148 11.04 -0.99 15.06
C THR A 148 9.93 -1.49 15.98
N TYR A 149 8.68 -1.57 15.50
CA TYR A 149 7.52 -1.96 16.29
C TYR A 149 7.33 -3.48 16.28
N THR A 150 6.82 -4.04 17.38
CA THR A 150 6.55 -5.47 17.52
C THR A 150 5.05 -5.76 17.49
N GLU A 151 4.69 -7.03 17.29
CA GLU A 151 3.31 -7.50 17.35
C GLU A 151 2.66 -7.33 18.74
N ASP A 152 3.48 -7.17 19.78
CA ASP A 152 2.99 -6.85 21.13
C ASP A 152 2.40 -5.43 21.21
N GLY A 153 2.67 -4.61 20.19
CA GLY A 153 2.18 -3.24 20.06
C GLY A 153 3.19 -2.18 20.47
N VAL A 154 2.80 -0.92 20.29
CA VAL A 154 3.59 0.25 20.63
C VAL A 154 2.72 1.29 21.34
N HIS A 155 3.30 1.94 22.34
CA HIS A 155 2.69 3.07 23.02
C HIS A 155 3.48 4.34 22.72
N LEU A 156 2.86 5.27 22.00
CA LEU A 156 3.45 6.55 21.61
C LEU A 156 3.12 7.62 22.66
N TYR A 157 4.13 8.39 23.02
CA TYR A 157 3.99 9.51 23.96
C TYR A 157 4.29 10.82 23.24
N LEU A 158 3.26 11.59 22.89
CA LEU A 158 3.45 12.90 22.26
C LEU A 158 4.18 13.83 23.23
N ALA A 159 5.33 14.36 22.81
CA ALA A 159 6.09 15.34 23.54
C ALA A 159 6.37 16.57 22.65
N TYR A 160 6.22 17.77 23.22
CA TYR A 160 6.51 19.01 22.49
C TYR A 160 7.94 19.48 22.78
N ASP A 161 8.69 19.65 21.71
CA ASP A 161 10.01 20.27 21.75
C ASP A 161 9.89 21.78 21.49
N SER A 162 10.12 22.58 22.50
CA SER A 162 10.04 24.03 22.41
C SER A 162 11.19 24.69 21.66
N GLU A 163 12.31 23.99 21.43
CA GLU A 163 13.45 24.52 20.68
C GLU A 163 13.19 24.43 19.17
N THR A 164 12.59 23.33 18.73
CA THR A 164 12.28 23.09 17.32
C THR A 164 10.85 23.48 16.94
N GLY A 165 9.95 23.64 17.91
CA GLY A 165 8.53 23.89 17.70
C GLY A 165 7.79 22.66 17.14
N SER A 166 8.36 21.47 17.30
CA SER A 166 7.81 20.21 16.76
C SER A 166 7.25 19.31 17.86
N ILE A 167 6.41 18.34 17.45
CA ILE A 167 5.98 17.24 18.32
C ILE A 167 6.71 15.97 17.87
N THR A 168 7.17 15.21 18.85
CA THR A 168 7.83 13.91 18.69
C THR A 168 7.07 12.81 19.43
N VAL A 169 7.39 11.56 19.14
CA VAL A 169 6.87 10.34 19.80
C VAL A 169 8.01 9.48 20.29
#